data_b9d238f362dc5380bc3db0d24e23dd51
#
_entry.id   b9d238f362dc5380bc3db0d24e23dd51
#
_cell.length_a   1.000
_cell.length_b   1.000
_cell.length_c   1.000
_cell.angle_alpha   90.00
_cell.angle_beta   90.00
_cell.angle_gamma   90.00
#
_symmetry.space_group_name_H-M   'P 1'
#
loop_
_entity.id
_entity.type
_entity.pdbx_description
1 polymer ?
#
loop_
_entity_poly.entity_id
_entity_poly.type
_entity_poly.pdbx_seq_one_letter_code
_entity_poly.pdbx_strand_id
1 'polypeptide(L)'
;MNVNAQPASGLAIPFDHHRLDRLMEETGIDVVIATSKHNVQYLLGGHRADFFDYMDATGVTRYLPVLVYPKGAPEKAAYIGHRLEKFQREVKPMWTPATQTNTWGSVDAMQKAVDHMRKIGLRPKRIAAEFGFLPYDASQVLRAAFPDAEWVDALFVLERQRVKKSAKELQLLKYASEAVIESMQAVIASSKPGITKAEVVEALRREETNRGLTFEYCLITAGTGMNRAPSDKKWERGEIMSIDSGGNYEGYIGDVCRMAIHGEPDAELEELLGEIESIQRAAMKTIRPGVNGGEIYAVAAPLVQKSRHHNHMEFLAHGMGMVSHEAPRLTDRGPVPYPAEYAAQLLESGMVVSVETTLMHPSRGFVKLEDTVVVTDQGHEVYGEGARGWNRAGVG
;
A
#
# COMPACT_ATOMS: atom_id res chain seq x y z
N MET A 1 23.18 -21.74 19.25
CA MET A 1 22.30 -21.89 20.43
C MET A 1 20.93 -21.39 20.02
N ASN A 2 19.95 -22.30 19.82
CA ASN A 2 18.59 -21.95 19.47
C ASN A 2 17.88 -21.36 20.70
N VAL A 3 17.69 -20.07 20.73
CA VAL A 3 16.78 -19.45 21.70
C VAL A 3 15.54 -18.99 20.91
N ASN A 4 14.62 -19.93 20.65
CA ASN A 4 13.23 -19.60 20.35
C ASN A 4 12.62 -19.09 21.66
N ALA A 5 12.70 -17.80 21.92
CA ALA A 5 11.92 -17.17 22.96
C ALA A 5 10.44 -17.24 22.56
N GLN A 6 9.71 -18.22 23.09
CA GLN A 6 8.25 -18.22 22.96
C GLN A 6 7.68 -17.08 23.80
N PRO A 7 6.84 -16.23 23.24
CA PRO A 7 6.16 -15.19 24.02
C PRO A 7 5.27 -15.82 25.09
N ALA A 8 5.04 -15.11 26.18
CA ALA A 8 4.24 -15.58 27.33
C ALA A 8 2.79 -15.99 26.95
N SER A 9 2.31 -15.61 25.77
CA SER A 9 1.01 -16.03 25.21
C SER A 9 1.04 -17.42 24.56
N GLY A 10 2.21 -18.03 24.36
CA GLY A 10 2.36 -19.28 23.60
C GLY A 10 2.12 -19.17 22.09
N LEU A 11 1.81 -17.98 21.57
CA LEU A 11 1.58 -17.72 20.15
C LEU A 11 2.89 -17.36 19.45
N ALA A 12 3.07 -17.84 18.22
CA ALA A 12 4.20 -17.46 17.38
C ALA A 12 4.12 -15.97 17.01
N ILE A 13 5.29 -15.33 16.91
CA ILE A 13 5.39 -13.97 16.37
C ILE A 13 5.05 -14.02 14.88
N PRO A 14 4.09 -13.20 14.39
CA PRO A 14 3.52 -13.36 13.04
C PRO A 14 4.39 -12.79 11.91
N PHE A 15 5.54 -12.23 12.22
CA PHE A 15 6.48 -11.64 11.25
C PHE A 15 7.93 -12.05 11.58
N ASP A 16 8.85 -11.84 10.65
CA ASP A 16 10.29 -12.08 10.88
C ASP A 16 10.87 -11.01 11.83
N HIS A 17 10.77 -11.25 13.12
CA HIS A 17 11.28 -10.35 14.16
C HIS A 17 12.81 -10.29 14.17
N HIS A 18 13.51 -11.34 13.75
CA HIS A 18 14.97 -11.29 13.60
C HIS A 18 15.41 -10.33 12.51
N ARG A 19 14.61 -10.23 11.42
CA ARG A 19 14.83 -9.21 10.40
C ARG A 19 14.61 -7.81 10.96
N LEU A 20 13.53 -7.59 11.72
CA LEU A 20 13.26 -6.30 12.36
C LEU A 20 14.40 -5.90 13.29
N ASP A 21 14.89 -6.82 14.12
CA ASP A 21 15.99 -6.58 15.04
C ASP A 21 17.29 -6.21 14.30
N ARG A 22 17.60 -6.87 13.16
CA ARG A 22 18.76 -6.50 12.33
C ARG A 22 18.61 -5.09 11.74
N LEU A 23 17.42 -4.74 11.22
CA LEU A 23 17.16 -3.41 10.68
C LEU A 23 17.27 -2.32 11.75
N MET A 24 16.80 -2.61 12.96
CA MET A 24 16.95 -1.71 14.10
C MET A 24 18.41 -1.57 14.54
N GLU A 25 19.20 -2.65 14.49
CA GLU A 25 20.63 -2.60 14.80
C GLU A 25 21.40 -1.78 13.77
N GLU A 26 21.16 -2.00 12.47
CA GLU A 26 21.77 -1.24 11.36
C GLU A 26 21.53 0.27 11.48
N THR A 27 20.38 0.65 12.03
CA THR A 27 19.96 2.06 12.17
C THR A 27 20.13 2.61 13.57
N GLY A 28 20.65 1.82 14.52
CA GLY A 28 20.86 2.21 15.91
C GLY A 28 19.58 2.44 16.70
N ILE A 29 18.43 1.90 16.26
CA ILE A 29 17.13 2.06 16.94
C ILE A 29 17.04 1.11 18.13
N ASP A 30 16.61 1.63 19.27
CA ASP A 30 16.40 0.83 20.50
C ASP A 30 14.96 0.34 20.65
N VAL A 31 13.99 1.11 20.13
CA VAL A 31 12.57 0.77 20.20
C VAL A 31 11.82 1.34 19.00
N VAL A 32 10.89 0.53 18.47
CA VAL A 32 9.90 0.98 17.47
C VAL A 32 8.56 1.20 18.15
N ILE A 33 7.96 2.34 17.86
CA ILE A 33 6.58 2.72 18.25
C ILE A 33 5.74 2.80 16.98
N ALA A 34 4.97 1.74 16.71
CA ALA A 34 4.06 1.72 15.58
C ALA A 34 2.66 2.19 16.01
N THR A 35 2.09 3.09 15.21
CA THR A 35 0.79 3.73 15.46
C THR A 35 -0.12 3.76 14.23
N SER A 36 0.41 3.49 13.04
CA SER A 36 -0.42 3.39 11.84
C SER A 36 -1.24 2.11 11.83
N LYS A 37 -2.41 2.17 11.21
CA LYS A 37 -3.32 1.05 11.00
C LYS A 37 -2.62 -0.15 10.34
N HIS A 38 -1.89 0.08 9.25
CA HIS A 38 -1.22 -0.97 8.49
C HIS A 38 -0.05 -1.61 9.25
N ASN A 39 0.82 -0.81 9.90
CA ASN A 39 1.95 -1.37 10.64
C ASN A 39 1.52 -2.08 11.92
N VAL A 40 0.53 -1.55 12.65
CA VAL A 40 -0.05 -2.25 13.80
C VAL A 40 -0.70 -3.56 13.37
N GLN A 41 -1.47 -3.54 12.27
CA GLN A 41 -2.07 -4.76 11.70
C GLN A 41 -1.00 -5.79 11.32
N TYR A 42 0.05 -5.39 10.62
CA TYR A 42 1.16 -6.26 10.22
C TYR A 42 1.83 -6.91 11.45
N LEU A 43 2.25 -6.07 12.40
CA LEU A 43 2.95 -6.51 13.59
C LEU A 43 2.08 -7.36 14.54
N LEU A 44 0.75 -7.25 14.47
CA LEU A 44 -0.20 -8.08 15.22
C LEU A 44 -0.70 -9.31 14.44
N GLY A 45 -0.18 -9.57 13.24
CA GLY A 45 -0.56 -10.74 12.44
C GLY A 45 -1.96 -10.65 11.85
N GLY A 46 -2.36 -9.47 11.40
CA GLY A 46 -3.62 -9.20 10.73
C GLY A 46 -4.75 -8.76 11.65
N HIS A 47 -4.46 -8.42 12.93
CA HIS A 47 -5.46 -7.78 13.77
C HIS A 47 -5.69 -6.34 13.30
N ARG A 48 -6.91 -6.06 12.85
CA ARG A 48 -7.36 -4.73 12.47
C ARG A 48 -8.41 -4.26 13.47
N ALA A 49 -8.12 -3.17 14.17
CA ALA A 49 -9.12 -2.54 15.00
C ALA A 49 -10.13 -1.81 14.11
N ASP A 50 -11.37 -2.28 14.08
CA ASP A 50 -12.43 -1.73 13.21
C ASP A 50 -12.66 -0.23 13.41
N PHE A 51 -12.37 0.28 14.61
CA PHE A 51 -12.54 1.69 14.94
C PHE A 51 -11.56 2.62 14.24
N PHE A 52 -10.48 2.10 13.67
CA PHE A 52 -9.59 2.90 12.83
C PHE A 52 -10.25 3.44 11.57
N ASP A 53 -11.20 2.73 11.03
CA ASP A 53 -11.89 3.12 9.81
C ASP A 53 -12.81 4.34 10.02
N TYR A 54 -13.08 4.69 11.28
CA TYR A 54 -13.95 5.79 11.67
C TYR A 54 -13.20 6.99 12.26
N MET A 55 -11.88 7.09 12.07
CA MET A 55 -11.08 8.17 12.67
C MET A 55 -11.53 9.56 12.25
N ASP A 56 -11.92 9.75 10.99
CA ASP A 56 -12.42 11.04 10.51
C ASP A 56 -13.74 11.43 11.20
N ALA A 57 -14.64 10.47 11.41
CA ALA A 57 -15.93 10.72 12.07
C ALA A 57 -15.80 10.95 13.59
N THR A 58 -14.76 10.41 14.22
CA THR A 58 -14.60 10.40 15.68
C THR A 58 -13.46 11.29 16.17
N GLY A 59 -12.64 11.81 15.27
CA GLY A 59 -11.45 12.59 15.57
C GLY A 59 -10.21 11.70 15.75
N VAL A 60 -9.12 12.05 15.05
CA VAL A 60 -7.87 11.28 14.99
C VAL A 60 -7.23 11.02 16.36
N THR A 61 -7.44 11.88 17.35
CA THR A 61 -6.86 11.75 18.69
C THR A 61 -7.67 10.82 19.61
N ARG A 62 -8.82 10.32 19.16
CA ARG A 62 -9.70 9.50 19.98
C ARG A 62 -9.34 8.01 19.98
N TYR A 63 -8.74 7.52 18.91
CA TYR A 63 -8.40 6.10 18.75
C TYR A 63 -6.96 5.97 18.29
N LEU A 64 -6.01 5.85 19.20
CA LEU A 64 -4.62 5.59 18.87
C LEU A 64 -4.22 4.20 19.35
N PRO A 65 -3.97 3.24 18.43
CA PRO A 65 -3.27 2.02 18.80
C PRO A 65 -1.80 2.33 18.94
N VAL A 66 -1.13 1.68 19.87
CA VAL A 66 0.32 1.78 20.02
C VAL A 66 0.90 0.39 20.19
N LEU A 67 1.78 -0.01 19.27
CA LEU A 67 2.59 -1.19 19.44
C LEU A 67 4.01 -0.77 19.79
N VAL A 68 4.50 -1.23 20.93
CA VAL A 68 5.86 -1.00 21.42
C VAL A 68 6.66 -2.27 21.15
N TYR A 69 7.73 -2.15 20.33
CA TYR A 69 8.64 -3.24 20.05
C TYR A 69 10.08 -2.87 20.45
N PRO A 70 10.60 -3.39 21.59
CA PRO A 70 11.99 -3.22 21.99
C PRO A 70 12.91 -4.13 21.16
N LYS A 71 14.03 -3.60 20.65
CA LYS A 71 15.02 -4.34 19.87
C LYS A 71 15.54 -5.56 20.65
N GLY A 72 15.51 -6.73 19.99
CA GLY A 72 16.03 -7.99 20.54
C GLY A 72 15.27 -8.54 21.73
N ALA A 73 14.12 -7.96 22.08
CA ALA A 73 13.34 -8.36 23.25
C ALA A 73 11.82 -8.47 22.94
N PRO A 74 11.42 -9.31 21.96
CA PRO A 74 10.02 -9.46 21.58
C PRO A 74 9.14 -9.93 22.76
N GLU A 75 9.71 -10.64 23.74
CA GLU A 75 9.02 -11.04 24.98
C GLU A 75 8.64 -9.85 25.87
N LYS A 76 9.12 -8.65 25.56
CA LYS A 76 8.78 -7.39 26.22
C LYS A 76 7.89 -6.47 25.36
N ALA A 77 7.48 -6.92 24.17
CA ALA A 77 6.60 -6.15 23.33
C ALA A 77 5.22 -5.93 23.98
N ALA A 78 4.58 -4.81 23.63
CA ALA A 78 3.26 -4.49 24.15
C ALA A 78 2.35 -3.92 23.05
N TYR A 79 1.07 -4.26 23.13
CA TYR A 79 0.00 -3.60 22.41
C TYR A 79 -0.88 -2.82 23.38
N ILE A 80 -1.10 -1.55 23.06
CA ILE A 80 -1.99 -0.65 23.77
C ILE A 80 -3.11 -0.26 22.81
N GLY A 81 -4.33 -0.69 23.10
CA GLY A 81 -5.50 -0.49 22.29
C GLY A 81 -6.62 0.27 23.00
N HIS A 82 -7.63 0.63 22.25
CA HIS A 82 -8.79 1.33 22.76
C HIS A 82 -9.68 0.40 23.59
N ARG A 83 -10.47 0.96 24.53
CA ARG A 83 -11.36 0.18 25.40
C ARG A 83 -12.44 -0.62 24.67
N LEU A 84 -12.81 -0.20 23.46
CA LEU A 84 -13.76 -0.94 22.62
C LEU A 84 -13.17 -2.26 22.09
N GLU A 85 -11.85 -2.43 22.17
CA GLU A 85 -11.16 -3.68 21.80
C GLU A 85 -11.07 -4.66 22.99
N LYS A 86 -11.64 -4.35 24.15
CA LYS A 86 -11.51 -5.16 25.39
C LYS A 86 -11.79 -6.65 25.17
N PHE A 87 -12.79 -6.97 24.35
CA PHE A 87 -13.22 -8.34 24.08
C PHE A 87 -12.66 -8.92 22.78
N GLN A 88 -11.89 -8.13 22.02
CA GLN A 88 -11.29 -8.56 20.75
C GLN A 88 -10.36 -9.78 20.92
N ARG A 89 -9.68 -9.86 22.06
CA ARG A 89 -8.78 -10.98 22.36
C ARG A 89 -9.50 -12.32 22.53
N GLU A 90 -10.80 -12.31 22.83
CA GLU A 90 -11.64 -13.52 22.90
C GLU A 90 -11.90 -14.08 21.52
N VAL A 91 -11.99 -13.20 20.51
CA VAL A 91 -12.20 -13.55 19.11
C VAL A 91 -10.89 -13.94 18.44
N LYS A 92 -9.85 -13.12 18.61
CA LYS A 92 -8.52 -13.34 18.04
C LYS A 92 -7.44 -12.98 19.07
N PRO A 93 -6.77 -13.97 19.67
CA PRO A 93 -5.71 -13.71 20.62
C PRO A 93 -4.50 -13.05 19.94
N MET A 94 -3.84 -12.13 20.66
CA MET A 94 -2.65 -11.42 20.19
C MET A 94 -1.39 -12.07 20.78
N TRP A 95 -0.32 -12.09 19.98
CA TRP A 95 0.97 -12.66 20.40
C TRP A 95 1.70 -11.79 21.43
N THR A 96 1.41 -10.48 21.49
CA THR A 96 2.10 -9.54 22.40
C THR A 96 1.96 -9.98 23.87
N PRO A 97 3.08 -10.12 24.61
CA PRO A 97 3.05 -10.56 26.02
C PRO A 97 2.25 -9.60 26.91
N ALA A 98 2.36 -8.30 26.65
CA ALA A 98 1.55 -7.28 27.31
C ALA A 98 0.51 -6.73 26.32
N THR A 99 -0.76 -6.81 26.70
CA THR A 99 -1.85 -6.22 25.96
C THR A 99 -2.76 -5.46 26.90
N GLN A 100 -2.94 -4.17 26.63
CA GLN A 100 -3.79 -3.27 27.40
C GLN A 100 -4.83 -2.64 26.45
N THR A 101 -6.10 -2.95 26.65
CA THR A 101 -7.22 -2.44 25.84
C THR A 101 -8.16 -1.62 26.73
N ASN A 102 -7.64 -0.52 27.27
CA ASN A 102 -8.37 0.33 28.21
C ASN A 102 -8.06 1.82 28.05
N THR A 103 -7.73 2.24 26.82
CA THR A 103 -7.48 3.65 26.49
C THR A 103 -8.71 4.32 25.89
N TRP A 104 -8.77 5.66 25.98
CA TRP A 104 -9.81 6.48 25.40
C TRP A 104 -9.32 7.42 24.31
N GLY A 105 -8.06 7.78 24.31
CA GLY A 105 -7.50 8.74 23.37
C GLY A 105 -6.01 8.56 23.18
N SER A 106 -5.43 9.44 22.36
CA SER A 106 -4.01 9.40 21.98
C SER A 106 -3.07 9.63 23.16
N VAL A 107 -3.42 10.57 24.04
CA VAL A 107 -2.60 10.94 25.20
C VAL A 107 -2.50 9.81 26.20
N ASP A 108 -3.61 9.20 26.61
CA ASP A 108 -3.59 8.12 27.58
C ASP A 108 -3.06 6.81 26.97
N ALA A 109 -3.26 6.59 25.67
CA ALA A 109 -2.64 5.47 24.97
C ALA A 109 -1.11 5.59 24.98
N MET A 110 -0.57 6.76 24.66
CA MET A 110 0.87 6.97 24.70
C MET A 110 1.41 6.96 26.13
N GLN A 111 0.66 7.49 27.12
CA GLN A 111 1.07 7.41 28.52
C GLN A 111 1.22 5.94 28.97
N LYS A 112 0.29 5.06 28.60
CA LYS A 112 0.41 3.61 28.91
C LYS A 112 1.58 2.95 28.18
N ALA A 113 1.89 3.37 26.97
CA ALA A 113 3.07 2.89 26.25
C ALA A 113 4.36 3.30 27.00
N VAL A 114 4.46 4.55 27.43
CA VAL A 114 5.55 5.07 28.27
C VAL A 114 5.66 4.31 29.59
N ASP A 115 4.54 4.10 30.27
CA ASP A 115 4.53 3.37 31.54
C ASP A 115 5.00 1.92 31.35
N HIS A 116 4.61 1.27 30.25
CA HIS A 116 5.12 -0.04 29.89
C HIS A 116 6.63 -0.02 29.64
N MET A 117 7.13 0.93 28.84
CA MET A 117 8.57 1.09 28.55
C MET A 117 9.38 1.26 29.85
N ARG A 118 8.89 2.08 30.77
CA ARG A 118 9.51 2.27 32.10
C ARG A 118 9.47 0.99 32.94
N LYS A 119 8.33 0.30 32.96
CA LYS A 119 8.14 -0.96 33.72
C LYS A 119 9.11 -2.05 33.26
N ILE A 120 9.40 -2.16 31.97
CA ILE A 120 10.37 -3.12 31.44
C ILE A 120 11.83 -2.64 31.55
N GLY A 121 12.06 -1.48 32.15
CA GLY A 121 13.38 -0.89 32.36
C GLY A 121 14.03 -0.32 31.09
N LEU A 122 13.24 -0.03 30.06
CA LEU A 122 13.75 0.51 28.80
C LEU A 122 14.22 1.97 28.98
N ARG A 123 15.45 2.23 28.53
CA ARG A 123 16.06 3.57 28.51
C ARG A 123 16.61 3.83 27.10
N PRO A 124 15.71 4.11 26.14
CA PRO A 124 16.11 4.23 24.77
C PRO A 124 16.94 5.49 24.54
N LYS A 125 18.03 5.38 23.78
CA LYS A 125 18.78 6.51 23.24
C LYS A 125 18.21 6.95 21.91
N ARG A 126 17.61 6.03 21.15
CA ARG A 126 17.03 6.30 19.83
C ARG A 126 15.68 5.60 19.69
N ILE A 127 14.63 6.41 19.51
CA ILE A 127 13.23 5.97 19.39
C ILE A 127 12.79 6.18 17.95
N ALA A 128 12.37 5.12 17.28
CA ALA A 128 11.68 5.21 16.00
C ALA A 128 10.17 5.26 16.22
N ALA A 129 9.53 6.31 15.73
CA ALA A 129 8.08 6.47 15.75
C ALA A 129 7.57 6.86 14.36
N GLU A 130 6.35 6.51 14.04
CA GLU A 130 5.75 6.82 12.73
C GLU A 130 5.28 8.28 12.70
N PHE A 131 6.12 9.19 12.27
CA PHE A 131 5.86 10.64 12.31
C PHE A 131 4.61 11.05 11.54
N GLY A 132 4.29 10.37 10.44
CA GLY A 132 3.07 10.62 9.67
C GLY A 132 1.77 10.13 10.33
N PHE A 133 1.88 9.29 11.39
CA PHE A 133 0.73 8.64 12.02
C PHE A 133 0.72 8.79 13.56
N LEU A 134 1.62 9.58 14.10
CA LEU A 134 1.67 9.88 15.52
C LEU A 134 1.05 11.25 15.80
N PRO A 135 -0.11 11.33 16.43
CA PRO A 135 -0.73 12.60 16.81
C PRO A 135 0.21 13.46 17.64
N TYR A 136 0.17 14.77 17.41
CA TYR A 136 1.05 15.71 18.08
C TYR A 136 0.99 15.63 19.59
N ASP A 137 -0.20 15.54 20.17
CA ASP A 137 -0.42 15.40 21.60
C ASP A 137 0.22 14.13 22.20
N ALA A 138 0.08 12.99 21.50
CA ALA A 138 0.76 11.75 21.88
C ALA A 138 2.29 11.88 21.77
N SER A 139 2.79 12.57 20.75
CA SER A 139 4.22 12.81 20.59
C SER A 139 4.80 13.62 21.76
N GLN A 140 4.06 14.59 22.31
CA GLN A 140 4.50 15.37 23.44
C GLN A 140 4.66 14.52 24.72
N VAL A 141 3.73 13.55 24.93
CA VAL A 141 3.83 12.60 26.07
C VAL A 141 5.12 11.78 25.97
N LEU A 142 5.41 11.25 24.80
CA LEU A 142 6.59 10.41 24.58
C LEU A 142 7.89 11.23 24.70
N ARG A 143 7.92 12.45 24.12
CA ARG A 143 9.06 13.37 24.24
C ARG A 143 9.35 13.80 25.66
N ALA A 144 8.32 14.13 26.43
CA ALA A 144 8.46 14.49 27.83
C ALA A 144 8.98 13.33 28.70
N ALA A 145 8.64 12.09 28.32
CA ALA A 145 9.07 10.90 29.04
C ALA A 145 10.54 10.51 28.80
N PHE A 146 11.07 10.81 27.60
CA PHE A 146 12.44 10.49 27.16
C PHE A 146 13.09 11.72 26.48
N PRO A 147 13.37 12.78 27.24
CA PRO A 147 13.84 14.06 26.69
C PRO A 147 15.22 13.97 26.02
N ASP A 148 16.05 13.03 26.46
CA ASP A 148 17.42 12.83 25.94
C ASP A 148 17.47 11.85 24.76
N ALA A 149 16.34 11.25 24.36
CA ALA A 149 16.31 10.31 23.25
C ALA A 149 16.29 11.04 21.91
N GLU A 150 17.07 10.54 20.95
CA GLU A 150 16.97 10.91 19.55
C GLU A 150 15.70 10.33 18.95
N TRP A 151 15.04 11.11 18.09
CA TRP A 151 13.82 10.71 17.42
C TRP A 151 14.06 10.53 15.93
N VAL A 152 13.66 9.36 15.42
CA VAL A 152 13.74 9.03 14.00
C VAL A 152 12.40 8.53 13.50
N ASP A 153 12.16 8.70 12.19
CA ASP A 153 10.96 8.15 11.58
C ASP A 153 11.07 6.63 11.45
N ALA A 154 10.05 5.92 11.91
CA ALA A 154 9.97 4.47 11.79
C ALA A 154 9.62 4.01 10.37
N LEU A 155 9.21 4.92 9.47
CA LEU A 155 8.71 4.61 8.13
C LEU A 155 9.63 3.62 7.40
N PHE A 156 10.90 3.99 7.24
CA PHE A 156 11.84 3.20 6.43
C PHE A 156 12.18 1.84 7.05
N VAL A 157 12.29 1.75 8.37
CA VAL A 157 12.52 0.47 9.06
C VAL A 157 11.32 -0.47 8.88
N LEU A 158 10.12 0.05 9.03
CA LEU A 158 8.89 -0.73 8.89
C LEU A 158 8.58 -1.10 7.44
N GLU A 159 8.84 -0.22 6.48
CA GLU A 159 8.73 -0.56 5.05
C GLU A 159 9.74 -1.62 4.64
N ARG A 160 11.00 -1.50 5.04
CA ARG A 160 12.04 -2.51 4.79
C ARG A 160 11.68 -3.86 5.43
N GLN A 161 11.02 -3.85 6.60
CA GLN A 161 10.51 -5.05 7.23
C GLN A 161 9.49 -5.78 6.35
N ARG A 162 8.59 -5.03 5.68
CA ARG A 162 7.51 -5.58 4.85
C ARG A 162 7.86 -5.74 3.37
N VAL A 163 9.08 -5.35 2.94
CA VAL A 163 9.42 -5.32 1.52
C VAL A 163 9.32 -6.70 0.85
N LYS A 164 9.67 -7.77 1.58
CA LYS A 164 9.48 -9.16 1.12
C LYS A 164 8.20 -9.71 1.72
N LYS A 165 7.26 -10.03 0.86
CA LYS A 165 5.97 -10.59 1.24
C LYS A 165 6.07 -12.10 1.42
N SER A 166 5.45 -12.62 2.45
CA SER A 166 5.25 -14.05 2.65
C SER A 166 4.28 -14.61 1.61
N ALA A 167 4.24 -15.94 1.46
CA ALA A 167 3.30 -16.60 0.55
C ALA A 167 1.84 -16.22 0.83
N LYS A 168 1.47 -16.06 2.11
CA LYS A 168 0.12 -15.62 2.49
C LYS A 168 -0.16 -14.18 2.03
N GLU A 169 0.78 -13.26 2.24
CA GLU A 169 0.64 -11.86 1.81
C GLU A 169 0.53 -11.76 0.29
N LEU A 170 1.30 -12.56 -0.44
CA LEU A 170 1.21 -12.62 -1.91
C LEU A 170 -0.15 -13.13 -2.39
N GLN A 171 -0.76 -14.11 -1.70
CA GLN A 171 -2.12 -14.56 -2.02
C GLN A 171 -3.17 -13.47 -1.79
N LEU A 172 -3.03 -12.67 -0.72
CA LEU A 172 -3.94 -11.54 -0.45
C LEU A 172 -3.82 -10.45 -1.51
N LEU A 173 -2.59 -10.10 -1.91
CA LEU A 173 -2.32 -9.14 -2.99
C LEU A 173 -2.86 -9.63 -4.34
N LYS A 174 -2.67 -10.91 -4.66
CA LYS A 174 -3.20 -11.51 -5.88
C LYS A 174 -4.72 -11.39 -5.93
N TYR A 175 -5.38 -11.82 -4.85
CA TYR A 175 -6.84 -11.72 -4.75
C TYR A 175 -7.33 -10.28 -4.88
N ALA A 176 -6.69 -9.34 -4.16
CA ALA A 176 -7.06 -7.93 -4.21
C ALA A 176 -6.98 -7.38 -5.65
N SER A 177 -5.85 -7.61 -6.35
CA SER A 177 -5.65 -7.12 -7.72
C SER A 177 -6.62 -7.74 -8.72
N GLU A 178 -6.84 -9.07 -8.65
CA GLU A 178 -7.78 -9.77 -9.53
C GLU A 178 -9.23 -9.31 -9.28
N ALA A 179 -9.65 -9.17 -8.02
CA ALA A 179 -10.99 -8.73 -7.66
C ALA A 179 -11.28 -7.27 -8.07
N VAL A 180 -10.28 -6.37 -8.01
CA VAL A 180 -10.42 -5.00 -8.53
C VAL A 180 -10.66 -5.02 -10.04
N ILE A 181 -9.87 -5.81 -10.80
CA ILE A 181 -10.04 -5.91 -12.26
C ILE A 181 -11.40 -6.51 -12.63
N GLU A 182 -11.84 -7.57 -11.96
CA GLU A 182 -13.16 -8.16 -12.17
C GLU A 182 -14.28 -7.14 -11.87
N SER A 183 -14.11 -6.32 -10.84
CA SER A 183 -15.04 -5.25 -10.50
C SER A 183 -15.10 -4.18 -11.59
N MET A 184 -13.94 -3.76 -12.12
CA MET A 184 -13.87 -2.84 -13.26
C MET A 184 -14.58 -3.42 -14.49
N GLN A 185 -14.32 -4.67 -14.84
CA GLN A 185 -14.96 -5.33 -15.98
C GLN A 185 -16.48 -5.38 -15.83
N ALA A 186 -16.99 -5.74 -14.65
CA ALA A 186 -18.44 -5.79 -14.39
C ALA A 186 -19.09 -4.41 -14.54
N VAL A 187 -18.45 -3.35 -14.01
CA VAL A 187 -18.94 -1.98 -14.12
C VAL A 187 -18.90 -1.49 -15.56
N ILE A 188 -17.78 -1.71 -16.28
CA ILE A 188 -17.65 -1.31 -17.68
C ILE A 188 -18.72 -1.99 -18.53
N ALA A 189 -18.90 -3.30 -18.40
CA ALA A 189 -19.87 -4.08 -19.19
C ALA A 189 -21.31 -3.60 -18.98
N SER A 190 -21.66 -3.18 -17.76
CA SER A 190 -23.01 -2.71 -17.42
C SER A 190 -23.25 -1.21 -17.67
N SER A 191 -22.19 -0.43 -17.95
CA SER A 191 -22.26 1.01 -18.15
C SER A 191 -22.96 1.38 -19.45
N LYS A 192 -23.77 2.45 -19.42
CA LYS A 192 -24.48 2.99 -20.59
C LYS A 192 -23.97 4.40 -20.90
N PRO A 193 -23.99 4.85 -22.18
CA PRO A 193 -23.67 6.22 -22.53
C PRO A 193 -24.48 7.22 -21.71
N GLY A 194 -23.82 8.27 -21.25
CA GLY A 194 -24.43 9.30 -20.37
C GLY A 194 -24.30 9.02 -18.88
N ILE A 195 -23.74 7.87 -18.47
CA ILE A 195 -23.38 7.62 -17.06
C ILE A 195 -22.29 8.61 -16.62
N THR A 196 -22.41 9.16 -15.43
CA THR A 196 -21.42 10.07 -14.85
C THR A 196 -20.23 9.34 -14.26
N LYS A 197 -19.08 10.01 -14.16
CA LYS A 197 -17.90 9.49 -13.46
C LYS A 197 -18.23 9.12 -12.01
N ALA A 198 -19.04 9.93 -11.33
CA ALA A 198 -19.46 9.65 -9.95
C ALA A 198 -20.28 8.36 -9.84
N GLU A 199 -21.23 8.12 -10.77
CA GLU A 199 -22.03 6.91 -10.82
C GLU A 199 -21.18 5.66 -11.13
N VAL A 200 -20.17 5.77 -12.02
CA VAL A 200 -19.22 4.68 -12.29
C VAL A 200 -18.41 4.32 -11.03
N VAL A 201 -17.90 5.32 -10.32
CA VAL A 201 -17.14 5.09 -9.07
C VAL A 201 -18.02 4.45 -8.00
N GLU A 202 -19.28 4.87 -7.88
CA GLU A 202 -20.20 4.27 -6.91
C GLU A 202 -20.60 2.83 -7.29
N ALA A 203 -20.72 2.55 -8.59
CA ALA A 203 -20.90 1.18 -9.06
C ALA A 203 -19.67 0.31 -8.75
N LEU A 204 -18.45 0.84 -8.97
CA LEU A 204 -17.19 0.15 -8.66
C LEU A 204 -17.06 -0.14 -7.16
N ARG A 205 -17.39 0.82 -6.30
CA ARG A 205 -17.42 0.64 -4.84
C ARG A 205 -18.31 -0.55 -4.44
N ARG A 206 -19.50 -0.65 -5.05
CA ARG A 206 -20.42 -1.77 -4.78
C ARG A 206 -19.85 -3.11 -5.27
N GLU A 207 -19.27 -3.14 -6.48
CA GLU A 207 -18.69 -4.37 -7.03
C GLU A 207 -17.49 -4.85 -6.22
N GLU A 208 -16.59 -3.96 -5.78
CA GLU A 208 -15.48 -4.29 -4.89
C GLU A 208 -15.98 -4.79 -3.53
N THR A 209 -16.96 -4.12 -2.94
CA THR A 209 -17.57 -4.55 -1.66
C THR A 209 -18.22 -5.93 -1.79
N ASN A 210 -18.92 -6.23 -2.89
CA ASN A 210 -19.53 -7.53 -3.15
C ASN A 210 -18.50 -8.66 -3.27
N ARG A 211 -17.24 -8.33 -3.65
CA ARG A 211 -16.10 -9.25 -3.69
C ARG A 211 -15.29 -9.25 -2.38
N GLY A 212 -15.79 -8.65 -1.32
CA GLY A 212 -15.15 -8.62 0.01
C GLY A 212 -14.00 -7.63 0.13
N LEU A 213 -13.85 -6.70 -0.82
CA LEU A 213 -12.88 -5.63 -0.72
C LEU A 213 -13.44 -4.44 0.09
N THR A 214 -12.55 -3.73 0.77
CA THR A 214 -12.80 -2.35 1.16
C THR A 214 -12.34 -1.45 0.03
N PHE A 215 -13.24 -0.64 -0.53
CA PHE A 215 -12.90 0.36 -1.54
C PHE A 215 -12.04 1.45 -0.89
N GLU A 216 -10.85 1.69 -1.41
CA GLU A 216 -9.95 2.73 -0.90
C GLU A 216 -10.03 4.00 -1.75
N TYR A 217 -9.89 3.90 -3.07
CA TYR A 217 -9.94 5.04 -3.99
C TYR A 217 -10.27 4.61 -5.42
N CYS A 218 -10.70 5.59 -6.23
CA CYS A 218 -10.75 5.48 -7.68
C CYS A 218 -10.40 6.82 -8.31
N LEU A 219 -9.37 6.82 -9.15
CA LEU A 219 -8.98 7.93 -10.01
C LEU A 219 -9.54 7.68 -11.41
N ILE A 220 -10.47 8.50 -11.87
CA ILE A 220 -11.26 8.23 -13.07
C ILE A 220 -11.28 9.42 -14.03
N THR A 221 -11.03 9.18 -15.31
CA THR A 221 -11.17 10.20 -16.37
C THR A 221 -12.21 9.78 -17.39
N ALA A 222 -12.80 10.73 -18.13
CA ALA A 222 -13.72 10.45 -19.23
C ALA A 222 -13.51 11.43 -20.37
N GLY A 223 -13.56 10.90 -21.61
CA GLY A 223 -13.32 11.66 -22.83
C GLY A 223 -11.92 12.25 -22.88
N THR A 224 -11.81 13.53 -23.28
CA THR A 224 -10.55 14.27 -23.35
C THR A 224 -10.16 14.93 -22.02
N GLY A 225 -10.96 14.74 -20.95
CA GLY A 225 -10.72 15.37 -19.66
C GLY A 225 -9.53 14.76 -18.92
N MET A 226 -8.71 15.60 -18.26
CA MET A 226 -7.58 15.17 -17.43
C MET A 226 -7.90 15.15 -15.93
N ASN A 227 -9.11 15.59 -15.54
CA ASN A 227 -9.53 15.56 -14.14
C ASN A 227 -9.81 14.12 -13.70
N ARG A 228 -9.09 13.64 -12.71
CA ARG A 228 -9.17 12.26 -12.20
C ARG A 228 -10.14 12.08 -11.02
N ALA A 229 -10.79 13.13 -10.54
CA ALA A 229 -11.77 13.00 -9.47
C ALA A 229 -13.14 12.55 -10.00
N PRO A 230 -13.96 11.83 -9.20
CA PRO A 230 -15.37 11.60 -9.47
C PRO A 230 -16.10 12.94 -9.69
N SER A 231 -17.05 13.00 -10.63
CA SER A 231 -17.79 14.22 -10.94
C SER A 231 -19.03 13.91 -11.80
N ASP A 232 -19.83 14.92 -12.07
CA ASP A 232 -21.00 14.84 -12.97
C ASP A 232 -20.64 14.81 -14.46
N LYS A 233 -19.33 14.79 -14.83
CA LYS A 233 -18.92 14.60 -16.23
C LYS A 233 -19.46 13.26 -16.71
N LYS A 234 -20.27 13.31 -17.74
CA LYS A 234 -20.84 12.13 -18.40
C LYS A 234 -19.80 11.47 -19.28
N TRP A 235 -19.88 10.17 -19.34
CA TRP A 235 -19.13 9.32 -20.26
C TRP A 235 -20.03 9.01 -21.46
N GLU A 236 -19.70 9.61 -22.60
CA GLU A 236 -20.56 9.59 -23.77
C GLU A 236 -20.09 8.56 -24.81
N ARG A 237 -20.95 8.27 -25.78
CA ARG A 237 -20.63 7.36 -26.88
C ARG A 237 -19.41 7.83 -27.67
N GLY A 238 -18.46 6.92 -27.91
CA GLY A 238 -17.18 7.20 -28.57
C GLY A 238 -16.09 7.75 -27.64
N GLU A 239 -16.41 8.07 -26.39
CA GLU A 239 -15.42 8.53 -25.42
C GLU A 239 -14.72 7.38 -24.72
N ILE A 240 -13.42 7.58 -24.43
CA ILE A 240 -12.62 6.70 -23.59
C ILE A 240 -12.85 6.99 -22.11
N MET A 241 -12.49 6.02 -21.25
CA MET A 241 -12.46 6.16 -19.81
C MET A 241 -11.23 5.43 -19.25
N SER A 242 -10.50 6.07 -18.35
CA SER A 242 -9.49 5.42 -17.50
C SER A 242 -10.09 5.18 -16.13
N ILE A 243 -9.99 3.96 -15.63
CA ILE A 243 -10.38 3.57 -14.27
C ILE A 243 -9.13 3.03 -13.57
N ASP A 244 -8.70 3.73 -12.54
CA ASP A 244 -7.51 3.45 -11.74
C ASP A 244 -7.97 3.34 -10.30
N SER A 245 -7.99 2.13 -9.74
CA SER A 245 -8.62 1.88 -8.45
C SER A 245 -7.75 1.04 -7.53
N GLY A 246 -7.86 1.36 -6.25
CA GLY A 246 -7.29 0.60 -5.15
C GLY A 246 -8.38 -0.05 -4.29
N GLY A 247 -8.41 -1.37 -4.29
CA GLY A 247 -9.27 -2.17 -3.42
C GLY A 247 -8.44 -2.91 -2.36
N ASN A 248 -8.89 -2.91 -1.12
CA ASN A 248 -8.17 -3.49 0.01
C ASN A 248 -8.81 -4.81 0.45
N TYR A 249 -8.02 -5.88 0.42
CA TYR A 249 -8.41 -7.18 0.94
C TYR A 249 -7.55 -7.56 2.15
N GLU A 250 -8.16 -7.66 3.31
CA GLU A 250 -7.48 -8.00 4.57
C GLU A 250 -6.21 -7.15 4.86
N GLY A 251 -6.19 -5.88 4.42
CA GLY A 251 -5.08 -4.96 4.62
C GLY A 251 -4.11 -4.84 3.45
N TYR A 252 -4.27 -5.61 2.37
CA TYR A 252 -3.42 -5.58 1.18
C TYR A 252 -4.15 -4.94 0.00
N ILE A 253 -3.47 -4.04 -0.71
CA ILE A 253 -4.07 -3.19 -1.74
C ILE A 253 -3.81 -3.78 -3.12
N GLY A 254 -4.87 -3.99 -3.90
CA GLY A 254 -4.76 -4.20 -5.34
C GLY A 254 -4.85 -2.85 -6.04
N ASP A 255 -3.74 -2.40 -6.58
CA ASP A 255 -3.61 -1.12 -7.30
C ASP A 255 -3.42 -1.39 -8.79
N VAL A 256 -4.45 -1.08 -9.59
CA VAL A 256 -4.47 -1.42 -11.01
C VAL A 256 -5.26 -0.41 -11.82
N CYS A 257 -4.87 -0.20 -13.10
CA CYS A 257 -5.57 0.69 -14.00
C CYS A 257 -5.95 0.01 -15.31
N ARG A 258 -7.19 0.22 -15.76
CA ARG A 258 -7.71 -0.29 -17.04
C ARG A 258 -8.42 0.78 -17.84
N MET A 259 -8.35 0.61 -19.19
CA MET A 259 -9.01 1.51 -20.13
C MET A 259 -10.33 0.93 -20.63
N ALA A 260 -11.31 1.81 -20.80
CA ALA A 260 -12.62 1.47 -21.36
C ALA A 260 -13.03 2.46 -22.46
N ILE A 261 -13.99 2.05 -23.29
CA ILE A 261 -14.56 2.88 -24.35
C ILE A 261 -16.05 2.56 -24.56
N HIS A 262 -16.86 3.59 -24.82
CA HIS A 262 -18.22 3.42 -25.33
C HIS A 262 -18.18 3.31 -26.86
N GLY A 263 -18.08 2.09 -27.39
CA GLY A 263 -18.00 1.78 -28.82
C GLY A 263 -16.71 1.09 -29.19
N GLU A 264 -16.22 1.31 -30.42
CA GLU A 264 -14.99 0.70 -30.92
C GLU A 264 -13.85 1.73 -30.89
N PRO A 265 -12.64 1.32 -30.44
CA PRO A 265 -11.46 2.14 -30.57
C PRO A 265 -11.09 2.31 -32.04
N ASP A 266 -10.68 3.51 -32.44
CA ASP A 266 -10.07 3.72 -33.73
C ASP A 266 -8.57 3.33 -33.73
N ALA A 267 -7.96 3.36 -34.93
CA ALA A 267 -6.57 2.93 -35.10
C ALA A 267 -5.59 3.75 -34.24
N GLU A 268 -5.86 5.05 -34.02
CA GLU A 268 -5.01 5.90 -33.17
C GLU A 268 -5.12 5.48 -31.69
N LEU A 269 -6.31 5.21 -31.18
CA LEU A 269 -6.50 4.74 -29.81
C LEU A 269 -5.82 3.39 -29.58
N GLU A 270 -5.93 2.47 -30.55
CA GLU A 270 -5.21 1.18 -30.48
C GLU A 270 -3.69 1.38 -30.47
N GLU A 271 -3.16 2.31 -31.30
CA GLU A 271 -1.73 2.65 -31.30
C GLU A 271 -1.28 3.23 -29.96
N LEU A 272 -2.03 4.18 -29.37
CA LEU A 272 -1.69 4.82 -28.10
C LEU A 272 -1.65 3.81 -26.94
N LEU A 273 -2.65 2.93 -26.85
CA LEU A 273 -2.70 1.90 -25.82
C LEU A 273 -1.59 0.87 -26.03
N GLY A 274 -1.37 0.43 -27.28
CA GLY A 274 -0.29 -0.50 -27.63
C GLY A 274 1.10 0.05 -27.32
N GLU A 275 1.32 1.34 -27.50
CA GLU A 275 2.59 2.00 -27.19
C GLU A 275 2.88 1.96 -25.68
N ILE A 276 1.95 2.41 -24.83
CA ILE A 276 2.16 2.37 -23.37
C ILE A 276 2.28 0.94 -22.85
N GLU A 277 1.52 0.00 -23.40
CA GLU A 277 1.63 -1.42 -23.04
C GLU A 277 3.01 -2.00 -23.40
N SER A 278 3.53 -1.65 -24.57
CA SER A 278 4.84 -2.13 -25.01
C SER A 278 5.98 -1.66 -24.10
N ILE A 279 5.94 -0.40 -23.65
CA ILE A 279 6.90 0.17 -22.68
C ILE A 279 6.79 -0.55 -21.34
N GLN A 280 5.58 -0.69 -20.83
CA GLN A 280 5.32 -1.37 -19.56
C GLN A 280 5.81 -2.83 -19.58
N ARG A 281 5.49 -3.59 -20.64
CA ARG A 281 5.93 -4.99 -20.77
C ARG A 281 7.44 -5.10 -20.94
N ALA A 282 8.09 -4.15 -21.61
CA ALA A 282 9.55 -4.13 -21.70
C ALA A 282 10.20 -3.92 -20.33
N ALA A 283 9.66 -3.01 -19.53
CA ALA A 283 10.10 -2.78 -18.15
C ALA A 283 9.87 -4.01 -17.26
N MET A 284 8.70 -4.63 -17.31
CA MET A 284 8.36 -5.83 -16.54
C MET A 284 9.32 -6.99 -16.80
N LYS A 285 9.82 -7.17 -18.04
CA LYS A 285 10.77 -8.23 -18.39
C LYS A 285 12.09 -8.14 -17.64
N THR A 286 12.42 -6.99 -17.07
CA THR A 286 13.63 -6.83 -16.24
C THR A 286 13.43 -7.31 -14.81
N ILE A 287 12.18 -7.45 -14.38
CA ILE A 287 11.83 -7.79 -12.99
C ILE A 287 12.13 -9.26 -12.73
N ARG A 288 13.22 -9.50 -12.00
CA ARG A 288 13.65 -10.83 -11.56
C ARG A 288 14.63 -10.71 -10.39
N PRO A 289 14.85 -11.77 -9.61
CA PRO A 289 15.83 -11.75 -8.52
C PRO A 289 17.25 -11.43 -9.05
N GLY A 290 17.99 -10.68 -8.27
CA GLY A 290 19.39 -10.35 -8.57
C GLY A 290 19.61 -9.22 -9.57
N VAL A 291 18.55 -8.55 -10.00
CA VAL A 291 18.60 -7.33 -10.83
C VAL A 291 18.44 -6.11 -9.93
N ASN A 292 19.19 -5.04 -10.19
CA ASN A 292 18.98 -3.77 -9.50
C ASN A 292 17.61 -3.18 -9.83
N GLY A 293 16.90 -2.68 -8.83
CA GLY A 293 15.57 -2.09 -9.07
C GLY A 293 15.56 -0.96 -10.09
N GLY A 294 16.65 -0.21 -10.21
CA GLY A 294 16.82 0.87 -11.19
C GLY A 294 16.83 0.42 -12.65
N GLU A 295 17.10 -0.87 -12.93
CA GLU A 295 17.05 -1.42 -14.30
C GLU A 295 15.66 -1.32 -14.93
N ILE A 296 14.60 -1.32 -14.12
CA ILE A 296 13.22 -1.11 -14.57
C ILE A 296 13.11 0.23 -15.29
N TYR A 297 13.64 1.29 -14.68
CA TYR A 297 13.68 2.63 -15.26
C TYR A 297 14.68 2.76 -16.39
N ALA A 298 15.83 2.08 -16.32
CA ALA A 298 16.85 2.11 -17.35
C ALA A 298 16.33 1.56 -18.69
N VAL A 299 15.40 0.61 -18.65
CA VAL A 299 14.74 0.09 -19.85
C VAL A 299 13.57 0.98 -20.30
N ALA A 300 12.73 1.46 -19.39
CA ALA A 300 11.54 2.25 -19.73
C ALA A 300 11.90 3.66 -20.26
N ALA A 301 12.83 4.38 -19.63
CA ALA A 301 13.13 5.76 -19.95
C ALA A 301 13.55 6.00 -21.41
N PRO A 302 14.45 5.20 -22.03
CA PRO A 302 14.77 5.37 -23.45
C PRO A 302 13.58 5.11 -24.39
N LEU A 303 12.66 4.20 -24.01
CA LEU A 303 11.46 3.92 -24.80
C LEU A 303 10.48 5.10 -24.73
N VAL A 304 10.26 5.65 -23.55
CA VAL A 304 9.49 6.89 -23.37
C VAL A 304 10.07 8.02 -24.19
N GLN A 305 11.40 8.23 -24.14
CA GLN A 305 12.07 9.30 -24.89
C GLN A 305 11.99 9.14 -26.42
N LYS A 306 11.88 7.93 -26.94
CA LYS A 306 11.71 7.66 -28.38
C LYS A 306 10.27 7.88 -28.86
N SER A 307 9.29 7.93 -27.96
CA SER A 307 7.90 8.18 -28.30
C SER A 307 7.73 9.56 -28.90
N ARG A 308 6.90 9.68 -29.94
CA ARG A 308 6.42 10.99 -30.43
C ARG A 308 5.64 11.76 -29.37
N HIS A 309 5.15 11.04 -28.36
CA HIS A 309 4.35 11.57 -27.25
C HIS A 309 5.16 11.77 -25.96
N HIS A 310 6.50 11.69 -25.99
CA HIS A 310 7.36 11.71 -24.81
C HIS A 310 7.11 12.87 -23.85
N ASN A 311 6.70 14.05 -24.32
CA ASN A 311 6.38 15.19 -23.47
C ASN A 311 5.06 15.07 -22.70
N HIS A 312 4.27 14.06 -23.02
CA HIS A 312 2.95 13.77 -22.43
C HIS A 312 2.90 12.37 -21.81
N MET A 313 4.05 11.69 -21.75
CA MET A 313 4.13 10.30 -21.28
C MET A 313 4.95 10.22 -20.02
N GLU A 314 4.45 9.46 -19.06
CA GLU A 314 5.13 9.14 -17.82
C GLU A 314 5.22 7.63 -17.64
N PHE A 315 6.31 7.18 -17.06
CA PHE A 315 6.50 5.82 -16.59
C PHE A 315 6.81 5.88 -15.09
N LEU A 316 6.09 5.09 -14.30
CA LEU A 316 6.34 4.93 -12.88
C LEU A 316 6.36 3.45 -12.51
N ALA A 317 7.27 3.08 -11.60
CA ALA A 317 7.27 1.80 -10.93
C ALA A 317 7.54 2.05 -9.44
N HIS A 318 6.70 1.50 -8.59
CA HIS A 318 6.79 1.69 -7.14
C HIS A 318 6.52 0.38 -6.40
N GLY A 319 7.09 0.21 -5.21
CA GLY A 319 6.75 -0.89 -4.35
C GLY A 319 5.34 -0.74 -3.80
N MET A 320 4.70 -1.86 -3.50
CA MET A 320 3.35 -1.89 -2.94
C MET A 320 3.12 -3.07 -2.01
N GLY A 321 2.02 -3.03 -1.27
CA GLY A 321 1.64 -4.06 -0.33
C GLY A 321 0.43 -3.66 0.52
N MET A 322 0.67 -3.33 1.78
CA MET A 322 -0.37 -2.78 2.67
C MET A 322 -0.61 -1.28 2.43
N VAL A 323 0.30 -0.64 1.73
CA VAL A 323 0.21 0.74 1.24
C VAL A 323 0.49 0.70 -0.25
N SER A 324 -0.26 1.48 -1.05
CA SER A 324 -0.09 1.50 -2.51
C SER A 324 1.32 1.95 -2.92
N HIS A 325 1.94 2.84 -2.16
CA HIS A 325 3.32 3.28 -2.38
C HIS A 325 4.17 3.00 -1.13
N GLU A 326 4.91 1.89 -1.15
CA GLU A 326 5.87 1.52 -0.09
C GLU A 326 7.17 0.96 -0.69
N ALA A 327 8.06 0.39 0.12
CA ALA A 327 9.25 -0.29 -0.40
C ALA A 327 8.88 -1.53 -1.25
N PRO A 328 9.64 -1.79 -2.36
CA PRO A 328 10.93 -1.19 -2.72
C PRO A 328 10.79 0.21 -3.35
N ARG A 329 11.55 1.18 -2.85
CA ARG A 329 11.60 2.54 -3.34
C ARG A 329 12.59 2.65 -4.49
N LEU A 330 12.08 2.69 -5.72
CA LEU A 330 12.87 2.56 -6.96
C LEU A 330 13.29 3.89 -7.57
N THR A 331 12.67 5.00 -7.16
CA THR A 331 12.94 6.34 -7.68
C THR A 331 12.75 7.39 -6.58
N ASP A 332 13.51 8.49 -6.67
CA ASP A 332 13.32 9.71 -5.88
C ASP A 332 12.35 10.71 -6.55
N ARG A 333 11.87 10.36 -7.76
CA ARG A 333 10.88 11.14 -8.50
C ARG A 333 9.48 10.74 -8.08
N GLY A 334 8.70 11.70 -7.69
CA GLY A 334 7.32 11.47 -7.27
C GLY A 334 6.78 12.66 -6.50
N PRO A 335 5.49 12.66 -6.16
CA PRO A 335 4.87 13.74 -5.41
C PRO A 335 5.47 13.90 -3.99
N VAL A 336 6.05 12.83 -3.43
CA VAL A 336 6.80 12.85 -2.18
C VAL A 336 8.21 12.32 -2.47
N PRO A 337 9.27 13.11 -2.27
CA PRO A 337 10.64 12.69 -2.52
C PRO A 337 11.08 11.73 -1.41
N TYR A 338 11.11 10.44 -1.71
CA TYR A 338 11.74 9.43 -0.87
C TYR A 338 13.12 9.06 -1.40
N PRO A 339 14.05 8.61 -0.55
CA PRO A 339 15.30 8.04 -1.03
C PRO A 339 15.04 6.83 -1.93
N ALA A 340 15.66 6.83 -3.11
CA ALA A 340 15.56 5.73 -4.08
C ALA A 340 16.52 4.58 -3.72
N GLU A 341 16.44 4.07 -2.51
CA GLU A 341 17.40 3.08 -1.99
C GLU A 341 17.47 1.82 -2.84
N TYR A 342 16.32 1.35 -3.33
CA TYR A 342 16.23 0.13 -4.13
C TYR A 342 16.61 0.31 -5.60
N ALA A 343 16.88 1.52 -6.06
CA ALA A 343 17.44 1.72 -7.40
C ALA A 343 18.80 1.02 -7.56
N ALA A 344 19.62 1.02 -6.50
CA ALA A 344 20.92 0.37 -6.45
C ALA A 344 20.94 -0.98 -5.72
N GLN A 345 19.83 -1.40 -5.13
CA GLN A 345 19.69 -2.68 -4.44
C GLN A 345 19.09 -3.75 -5.36
N LEU A 346 19.43 -4.98 -5.10
CA LEU A 346 18.92 -6.14 -5.84
C LEU A 346 17.45 -6.39 -5.49
N LEU A 347 16.65 -6.66 -6.51
CA LEU A 347 15.32 -7.22 -6.33
C LEU A 347 15.44 -8.65 -5.78
N GLU A 348 14.56 -9.00 -4.86
CA GLU A 348 14.52 -10.32 -4.24
C GLU A 348 13.12 -10.93 -4.42
N SER A 349 13.06 -12.26 -4.47
CA SER A 349 11.78 -13.00 -4.49
C SER A 349 10.89 -12.59 -3.32
N GLY A 350 9.60 -12.37 -3.60
CA GLY A 350 8.60 -11.85 -2.67
C GLY A 350 8.49 -10.34 -2.62
N MET A 351 9.34 -9.57 -3.31
CA MET A 351 9.09 -8.14 -3.52
C MET A 351 7.96 -7.93 -4.51
N VAL A 352 7.17 -6.87 -4.30
CA VAL A 352 6.02 -6.53 -5.15
C VAL A 352 6.17 -5.10 -5.63
N VAL A 353 5.97 -4.90 -6.92
CA VAL A 353 6.11 -3.62 -7.62
C VAL A 353 4.85 -3.37 -8.44
N SER A 354 4.24 -2.19 -8.32
CA SER A 354 3.35 -1.70 -9.36
C SER A 354 4.17 -1.16 -10.51
N VAL A 355 3.72 -1.41 -11.74
CA VAL A 355 4.33 -0.88 -12.96
C VAL A 355 3.24 -0.19 -13.79
N GLU A 356 3.42 1.09 -14.03
CA GLU A 356 2.42 1.91 -14.70
C GLU A 356 3.04 2.76 -15.82
N THR A 357 2.28 2.95 -16.90
CA THR A 357 2.62 3.86 -17.97
C THR A 357 1.40 4.70 -18.31
N THR A 358 1.58 6.01 -18.32
CA THR A 358 0.52 7.00 -18.54
C THR A 358 0.85 7.86 -19.75
N LEU A 359 -0.16 8.12 -20.57
CA LEU A 359 -0.11 9.08 -21.68
C LEU A 359 -1.25 10.10 -21.54
N MET A 360 -0.90 11.35 -21.31
CA MET A 360 -1.84 12.49 -21.27
C MET A 360 -1.95 13.11 -22.66
N HIS A 361 -2.70 12.46 -23.58
CA HIS A 361 -2.78 12.92 -24.95
C HIS A 361 -3.67 14.17 -25.09
N PRO A 362 -3.20 15.27 -25.73
CA PRO A 362 -3.91 16.55 -25.71
C PRO A 362 -5.32 16.54 -26.30
N SER A 363 -5.59 15.67 -27.28
CA SER A 363 -6.89 15.58 -27.97
C SER A 363 -7.61 14.25 -27.80
N ARG A 364 -6.94 13.20 -27.25
CA ARG A 364 -7.56 11.88 -27.06
C ARG A 364 -7.86 11.56 -25.60
N GLY A 365 -7.28 12.32 -24.67
CA GLY A 365 -7.50 12.15 -23.24
C GLY A 365 -6.42 11.32 -22.52
N PHE A 366 -6.76 10.79 -21.37
CA PHE A 366 -5.86 10.12 -20.45
C PHE A 366 -5.86 8.61 -20.70
N VAL A 367 -4.72 8.06 -21.12
CA VAL A 367 -4.54 6.63 -21.38
C VAL A 367 -3.52 6.07 -20.40
N LYS A 368 -3.89 5.04 -19.60
CA LYS A 368 -3.03 4.46 -18.58
C LYS A 368 -3.24 2.96 -18.46
N LEU A 369 -2.16 2.24 -18.26
CA LEU A 369 -2.17 0.86 -17.77
C LEU A 369 -1.33 0.75 -16.51
N GLU A 370 -1.79 -0.03 -15.55
CA GLU A 370 -1.09 -0.32 -14.31
C GLU A 370 -1.37 -1.75 -13.87
N ASP A 371 -0.31 -2.44 -13.42
CA ASP A 371 -0.37 -3.81 -12.96
C ASP A 371 0.51 -4.05 -11.73
N THR A 372 0.05 -4.94 -10.87
CA THR A 372 0.81 -5.46 -9.74
C THR A 372 1.72 -6.60 -10.22
N VAL A 373 3.01 -6.49 -9.97
CA VAL A 373 4.05 -7.43 -10.42
C VAL A 373 4.84 -7.97 -9.23
N VAL A 374 4.91 -9.27 -9.09
CA VAL A 374 5.65 -9.95 -8.02
C VAL A 374 6.96 -10.49 -8.55
N VAL A 375 8.04 -10.26 -7.84
CA VAL A 375 9.33 -10.92 -8.09
C VAL A 375 9.24 -12.36 -7.59
N THR A 376 9.36 -13.33 -8.50
CA THR A 376 9.39 -14.77 -8.19
C THR A 376 10.82 -15.30 -8.19
N ASP A 377 11.04 -16.55 -7.81
CA ASP A 377 12.39 -17.15 -7.83
C ASP A 377 13.00 -17.25 -9.23
N GLN A 378 12.18 -17.28 -10.30
CA GLN A 378 12.60 -17.48 -11.67
C GLN A 378 12.41 -16.25 -12.57
N GLY A 379 11.79 -15.19 -12.07
CA GLY A 379 11.45 -14.00 -12.86
C GLY A 379 10.39 -13.16 -12.18
N HIS A 380 9.22 -13.02 -12.81
CA HIS A 380 8.09 -12.31 -12.23
C HIS A 380 6.75 -12.96 -12.58
N GLU A 381 5.73 -12.64 -11.82
CA GLU A 381 4.32 -12.94 -12.08
C GLU A 381 3.51 -11.65 -12.02
N VAL A 382 2.57 -11.48 -12.95
CA VAL A 382 1.65 -10.32 -12.94
C VAL A 382 0.35 -10.74 -12.30
N TYR A 383 -0.10 -10.01 -11.28
CA TYR A 383 -1.39 -10.22 -10.64
C TYR A 383 -2.46 -9.38 -11.33
N GLY A 384 -3.55 -10.05 -11.73
CA GLY A 384 -4.63 -9.38 -12.43
C GLY A 384 -4.27 -8.95 -13.86
N GLU A 385 -3.63 -9.81 -14.66
CA GLU A 385 -3.23 -9.50 -16.04
C GLU A 385 -4.41 -9.33 -17.02
N GLY A 386 -5.64 -9.57 -16.61
CA GLY A 386 -6.83 -9.45 -17.44
C GLY A 386 -7.14 -8.01 -17.88
N ALA A 387 -7.98 -7.88 -18.92
CA ALA A 387 -8.60 -6.62 -19.34
C ALA A 387 -7.62 -5.50 -19.77
N ARG A 388 -6.43 -5.82 -20.28
CA ARG A 388 -5.40 -4.83 -20.65
C ARG A 388 -5.72 -4.05 -21.93
N GLY A 389 -6.50 -4.61 -22.85
CA GLY A 389 -6.98 -3.93 -24.05
C GLY A 389 -8.09 -2.93 -23.77
N TRP A 390 -8.68 -2.39 -24.83
CA TRP A 390 -9.88 -1.55 -24.72
C TRP A 390 -11.08 -2.38 -24.27
N ASN A 391 -11.56 -2.12 -23.05
CA ASN A 391 -12.76 -2.77 -22.52
C ASN A 391 -13.99 -2.03 -23.04
N ARG A 392 -14.86 -2.72 -23.79
CA ARG A 392 -16.06 -2.12 -24.42
C ARG A 392 -17.20 -2.06 -23.42
N ALA A 393 -17.78 -0.88 -23.25
CA ALA A 393 -18.93 -0.67 -22.39
C ALA A 393 -20.24 -1.07 -23.10
N GLY A 394 -21.20 -1.58 -22.31
CA GLY A 394 -22.54 -1.89 -22.79
C GLY A 394 -22.64 -3.14 -23.69
N VAL A 395 -21.73 -4.09 -23.55
CA VAL A 395 -21.72 -5.39 -24.29
C VAL A 395 -22.23 -6.56 -23.42
N GLY A 396 -22.91 -6.27 -22.32
CA GLY A 396 -23.52 -7.27 -21.46
C GLY A 396 -25.02 -7.48 -21.71
#